data_a6e9ea44818e2d5fe2041699049d0e83
#
_entry.id   a6e9ea44818e2d5fe2041699049d0e83
#
_cell.length_a   1.000
_cell.length_b   1.000
_cell.length_c   1.000
_cell.angle_alpha   90.00
_cell.angle_beta   90.00
_cell.angle_gamma   90.00
#
_symmetry.space_group_name_H-M   'P 1'
#
loop_
_entity.id
_entity.type
_entity.pdbx_description
1 polymer ?
#
loop_
_entity_poly.entity_id
_entity_poly.type
_entity_poly.pdbx_seq_one_letter_code
_entity_poly.pdbx_strand_id
1 'polypeptide(L)' 'MSNYTYDKYKEILIRLEKTLEKLKKADENTYYSYEVEDIGRNLISVGNSLIMYIRHLERY' A
#
# COMPACT_ATOMS: atom_id res chain seq x y z
N MET A 1 12.85 10.71 19.28
CA MET A 1 12.26 10.23 18.03
C MET A 1 10.90 9.62 18.26
N SER A 2 9.97 10.01 17.47
CA SER A 2 8.61 9.55 17.67
C SER A 2 8.40 8.14 17.10
N ASN A 3 7.85 7.26 17.92
CA ASN A 3 7.45 5.93 17.44
C ASN A 3 6.34 6.03 16.41
N TYR A 4 5.62 7.14 16.43
CA TYR A 4 4.52 7.35 15.51
C TYR A 4 4.99 7.26 14.06
N THR A 5 6.13 7.86 13.74
CA THR A 5 6.65 7.84 12.38
C THR A 5 6.97 6.43 11.94
N TYR A 6 7.60 5.67 12.81
CA TYR A 6 7.96 4.29 12.49
C TYR A 6 6.72 3.41 12.33
N ASP A 7 5.75 3.60 13.23
CA ASP A 7 4.51 2.83 13.17
C ASP A 7 3.74 3.11 11.89
N LYS A 8 3.75 4.36 11.45
CA LYS A 8 3.07 4.74 10.22
C LYS A 8 3.69 4.05 9.01
N TYR A 9 5.01 4.02 8.99
CA TYR A 9 5.73 3.35 7.92
C TYR A 9 5.38 1.85 7.88
N LYS A 10 5.32 1.22 9.05
CA LYS A 10 5.00 -0.21 9.13
C LYS A 10 3.59 -0.49 8.66
N GLU A 11 2.65 0.39 8.97
CA GLU A 11 1.29 0.23 8.48
C GLU A 11 1.23 0.23 6.96
N ILE A 12 1.97 1.16 6.35
CA ILE A 12 1.99 1.26 4.90
C ILE A 12 2.58 -0.01 4.31
N LEU A 13 3.66 -0.50 4.91
CA LEU A 13 4.31 -1.71 4.45
C LEU A 13 3.39 -2.92 4.51
N ILE A 14 2.65 -3.05 5.60
CA ILE A 14 1.70 -4.16 5.76
C ILE A 14 0.62 -4.10 4.69
N ARG A 15 0.10 -2.91 4.41
CA ARG A 15 -0.91 -2.75 3.38
C ARG A 15 -0.36 -3.15 2.02
N LEU A 16 0.88 -2.77 1.73
CA LEU A 16 1.51 -3.13 0.47
C LEU A 16 1.65 -4.63 0.34
N GLU A 17 2.11 -5.29 1.41
CA GLU A 17 2.29 -6.73 1.38
C GLU A 17 0.97 -7.45 1.13
N LYS A 18 -0.10 -7.01 1.77
CA LYS A 18 -1.41 -7.61 1.57
C LYS A 18 -1.89 -7.42 0.13
N THR A 19 -1.63 -6.26 -0.43
CA THR A 19 -2.03 -5.97 -1.80
C THR A 19 -1.28 -6.85 -2.77
N LEU A 20 0.02 -7.07 -2.52
CA LEU A 20 0.83 -7.95 -3.36
C LEU A 20 0.32 -9.38 -3.30
N GLU A 21 -0.10 -9.85 -2.13
CA GLU A 21 -0.64 -11.19 -2.02
C GLU A 21 -1.91 -11.35 -2.84
N LYS A 22 -2.76 -10.35 -2.82
CA LYS A 22 -3.97 -10.39 -3.62
C LYS A 22 -3.64 -10.45 -5.11
N LEU A 23 -2.64 -9.71 -5.52
CA LEU A 23 -2.23 -9.70 -6.91
C LEU A 23 -1.71 -11.06 -7.33
N LYS A 24 -0.93 -11.72 -6.48
CA LYS A 24 -0.43 -13.05 -6.77
C LYS A 24 -1.54 -14.06 -6.93
N LYS A 25 -2.55 -13.98 -6.07
CA LYS A 25 -3.69 -14.90 -6.16
C LYS A 25 -4.48 -14.69 -7.43
N ALA A 26 -4.62 -13.42 -7.84
CA ALA A 26 -5.32 -13.12 -9.08
C ALA A 26 -4.59 -13.71 -10.28
N ASP A 27 -3.26 -13.74 -10.23
CA ASP A 27 -2.46 -14.30 -11.32
C ASP A 27 -2.57 -15.81 -11.38
N GLU A 28 -2.61 -16.47 -10.22
CA GLU A 28 -2.64 -17.93 -10.17
C GLU A 28 -3.98 -18.52 -10.52
N ASN A 29 -5.04 -17.80 -10.20
CA ASN A 29 -6.39 -18.30 -10.40
C ASN A 29 -7.04 -17.54 -11.53
N THR A 30 -8.36 -17.66 -11.60
CA THR A 30 -9.13 -16.84 -12.50
C THR A 30 -9.27 -15.47 -11.86
N TYR A 31 -8.97 -14.45 -12.59
CA TYR A 31 -9.13 -13.09 -12.07
C TYR A 31 -10.25 -12.40 -12.83
N TYR A 32 -10.83 -11.42 -12.19
CA TYR A 32 -11.91 -10.64 -12.76
C TYR A 32 -11.46 -9.18 -12.84
N SER A 33 -11.98 -8.50 -13.86
CA SER A 33 -11.57 -7.12 -14.12
C SER A 33 -11.69 -6.24 -12.90
N TYR A 34 -12.81 -6.37 -12.18
CA TYR A 34 -13.02 -5.49 -11.04
C TYR A 34 -12.08 -5.80 -9.87
N GLU A 35 -11.65 -7.05 -9.76
CA GLU A 35 -10.71 -7.42 -8.72
C GLU A 35 -9.33 -6.84 -9.00
N VAL A 36 -8.91 -6.93 -10.24
CA VAL A 36 -7.63 -6.36 -10.65
C VAL A 36 -7.66 -4.85 -10.51
N GLU A 37 -8.80 -4.25 -10.89
CA GLU A 37 -8.96 -2.81 -10.75
C GLU A 37 -8.88 -2.39 -9.28
N ASP A 38 -9.49 -3.17 -8.39
CA ASP A 38 -9.46 -2.87 -6.97
C ASP A 38 -8.03 -2.93 -6.42
N ILE A 39 -7.28 -3.93 -6.88
CA ILE A 39 -5.87 -4.03 -6.50
C ILE A 39 -5.12 -2.79 -6.95
N GLY A 40 -5.38 -2.35 -8.19
CA GLY A 40 -4.75 -1.14 -8.70
C GLY A 40 -5.06 0.07 -7.84
N ARG A 41 -6.32 0.21 -7.42
CA ARG A 41 -6.71 1.33 -6.57
C ARG A 41 -6.02 1.26 -5.21
N ASN A 42 -5.87 0.06 -4.68
CA ASN A 42 -5.16 -0.11 -3.42
C ASN A 42 -3.70 0.29 -3.56
N LEU A 43 -3.08 -0.03 -4.68
CA LEU A 43 -1.69 0.35 -4.93
C LEU A 43 -1.55 1.86 -5.02
N ILE A 44 -2.50 2.51 -5.66
CA ILE A 44 -2.50 3.97 -5.73
C ILE A 44 -2.62 4.57 -4.33
N SER A 45 -3.50 4.00 -3.52
CA SER A 45 -3.69 4.47 -2.15
C SER A 45 -2.42 4.31 -1.33
N VAL A 46 -1.76 3.17 -1.45
CA VAL A 46 -0.49 2.93 -0.76
C VAL A 46 0.56 3.92 -1.24
N GLY A 47 0.63 4.13 -2.55
CA GLY A 47 1.58 5.08 -3.11
C GLY A 47 1.36 6.48 -2.57
N ASN A 48 0.09 6.91 -2.51
CA ASN A 48 -0.22 8.23 -1.96
C ASN A 48 0.17 8.33 -0.49
N SER A 49 -0.04 7.26 0.26
CA SER A 49 0.33 7.25 1.67
C SER A 49 1.83 7.41 1.84
N LEU A 50 2.62 6.78 0.97
CA LEU A 50 4.06 6.92 1.02
C LEU A 50 4.49 8.36 0.69
N ILE A 51 3.88 8.95 -0.31
CA ILE A 51 4.18 10.32 -0.68
C ILE A 51 3.88 11.27 0.49
N MET A 52 2.74 11.10 1.11
CA MET A 52 2.36 11.95 2.23
C MET A 52 3.30 11.73 3.41
N TYR A 53 3.72 10.49 3.61
CA TYR A 53 4.64 10.17 4.69
C TYR A 53 5.96 10.92 4.52
N ILE A 54 6.50 10.89 3.30
CA ILE A 54 7.77 11.56 3.02
C ILE A 54 7.62 13.07 3.16
N ARG A 55 6.52 13.61 2.65
CA ARG A 55 6.29 15.06 2.77
C ARG A 55 6.16 15.49 4.22
N HIS A 56 5.55 14.65 5.03
CA HIS A 56 5.43 14.93 6.45
C HIS A 56 6.80 15.00 7.10
N LEU A 57 7.69 14.06 6.77
CA LEU A 57 9.03 14.04 7.32
C LEU A 57 9.83 15.27 6.88
N GLU A 58 9.67 15.67 5.64
CA GLU A 58 10.42 16.79 5.10
C GLU A 58 10.05 18.12 5.73
N ARG A 59 8.88 18.17 6.34
CA ARG A 59 8.45 19.39 7.01
C ARG A 59 9.13 19.59 8.36
N TYR A 60 9.77 18.58 8.86
CA TYR A 60 10.49 18.66 10.10
C TYR A 60 11.98 18.69 9.83
#